data_00db48bc90a49c23d36c702b8a3fc7c7
#
_entry.id   00db48bc90a49c23d36c702b8a3fc7c7
#
_cell.length_a   1.000
_cell.length_b   1.000
_cell.length_c   1.000
_cell.angle_alpha   90.00
_cell.angle_beta   90.00
_cell.angle_gamma   90.00
#
_symmetry.space_group_name_H-M   'P 1'
#
loop_
_entity.id
_entity.type
_entity.pdbx_description
1 polymer ?
#
loop_
_entity_poly.entity_id
_entity_poly.type
_entity_poly.pdbx_seq_one_letter_code
_entity_poly.pdbx_strand_id
1 'polypeptide(L)'
;MTKKPDDKSSAILSFPQTQTERTKMRNRAECGDRIRAYRKARELSQPQLAAMLGITKNSITNWETGVSRPELSMIPKLCQALDITADAFFDMPAGRQTLSKAEQEHMRLYRSLDAYRQRTVNTLMESMIENDLLAFRDGCVNEFSYLGREELPSSAGTGTPLTDAYEHEHVFLRNSRNVCRADTVITVSGDSMTPTFHNGDELLVEFTQEIDPGEIGIFVIAGESFVKEYQPDGLHSHNPKYKTIHPSPDDNFRCVGRVLGVVTKDMYPTAQELDVLNEVYSKKHKR
;
A
#
# COMPACT_ATOMS: atom_id res chain seq x y z
N MET A 1 60.09 -55.76 12.71
CA MET A 1 60.38 -54.35 12.41
C MET A 1 59.28 -53.74 11.58
N THR A 2 58.32 -53.15 12.25
CA THR A 2 57.19 -52.50 11.58
C THR A 2 57.10 -51.05 12.07
N LYS A 3 57.41 -50.10 11.20
CA LYS A 3 57.29 -48.64 11.41
C LYS A 3 55.82 -48.21 11.55
N LYS A 4 55.52 -47.49 12.63
CA LYS A 4 54.28 -46.71 12.79
C LYS A 4 54.31 -45.52 11.86
N PRO A 5 53.18 -45.14 11.25
CA PRO A 5 53.08 -43.87 10.57
C PRO A 5 52.75 -42.75 11.54
N ASP A 6 53.37 -41.60 11.32
CA ASP A 6 53.19 -40.34 12.05
C ASP A 6 51.75 -39.80 11.89
N ASP A 7 51.11 -39.59 13.01
CA ASP A 7 49.83 -38.88 13.12
C ASP A 7 50.09 -37.36 13.03
N LYS A 8 49.87 -36.80 11.84
CA LYS A 8 49.77 -35.37 11.65
C LYS A 8 48.35 -34.93 12.01
N SER A 9 48.20 -34.55 13.28
CA SER A 9 47.05 -33.84 13.76
C SER A 9 46.74 -32.63 12.88
N SER A 10 45.71 -32.77 12.03
CA SER A 10 45.15 -31.65 11.30
C SER A 10 44.42 -30.75 12.27
N ALA A 11 44.91 -29.51 12.41
CA ALA A 11 44.19 -28.45 13.09
C ALA A 11 42.88 -28.19 12.37
N ILE A 12 41.81 -28.75 12.89
CA ILE A 12 40.46 -28.49 12.44
C ILE A 12 40.13 -27.06 12.90
N LEU A 13 40.11 -26.12 11.93
CA LEU A 13 39.53 -24.81 12.11
C LEU A 13 38.06 -25.01 12.49
N SER A 14 37.73 -24.84 13.75
CA SER A 14 36.37 -24.93 14.26
C SER A 14 35.57 -23.70 13.77
N PHE A 15 34.84 -23.86 12.70
CA PHE A 15 33.85 -22.88 12.31
C PHE A 15 32.68 -22.89 13.31
N PRO A 16 32.12 -21.73 13.69
CA PRO A 16 30.99 -21.67 14.61
C PRO A 16 29.81 -22.45 14.05
N GLN A 17 29.37 -23.48 14.78
CA GLN A 17 28.41 -24.47 14.31
C GLN A 17 26.97 -24.08 14.51
N THR A 18 26.67 -23.00 15.26
CA THR A 18 25.31 -22.56 15.53
C THR A 18 25.04 -21.17 14.97
N GLN A 19 23.79 -20.93 14.53
CA GLN A 19 23.32 -19.62 14.06
C GLN A 19 23.44 -18.54 15.13
N THR A 20 23.33 -18.94 16.41
CA THR A 20 23.49 -18.08 17.58
C THR A 20 24.93 -17.60 17.76
N GLU A 21 25.93 -18.46 17.53
CA GLU A 21 27.35 -18.10 17.62
C GLU A 21 27.77 -17.17 16.48
N ARG A 22 27.29 -17.43 15.25
CA ARG A 22 27.53 -16.55 14.10
C ARG A 22 26.95 -15.16 14.33
N THR A 23 25.74 -15.06 14.87
CA THR A 23 25.10 -13.80 15.25
C THR A 23 25.85 -13.06 16.32
N LYS A 24 26.33 -13.76 17.37
CA LYS A 24 27.14 -13.17 18.44
C LYS A 24 28.49 -12.62 17.94
N MET A 25 29.16 -13.31 17.01
CA MET A 25 30.40 -12.84 16.39
C MET A 25 30.19 -11.63 15.51
N ARG A 26 29.16 -11.64 14.66
CA ARG A 26 28.80 -10.50 13.81
C ARG A 26 28.51 -9.26 14.63
N ASN A 27 27.67 -9.36 15.65
CA ASN A 27 27.33 -8.23 16.52
C ASN A 27 28.55 -7.70 17.33
N ARG A 28 29.60 -8.52 17.58
CA ARG A 28 30.83 -8.04 18.22
C ARG A 28 31.66 -7.18 17.28
N ALA A 29 31.83 -7.62 16.04
CA ALA A 29 32.56 -6.88 15.01
C ALA A 29 31.87 -5.54 14.73
N GLU A 30 30.55 -5.53 14.55
CA GLU A 30 29.76 -4.32 14.30
C GLU A 30 29.89 -3.28 15.44
N CYS A 31 29.91 -3.72 16.69
CA CYS A 31 30.12 -2.81 17.83
C CYS A 31 31.55 -2.21 17.85
N GLY A 32 32.56 -3.02 17.58
CA GLY A 32 33.96 -2.57 17.52
C GLY A 32 34.21 -1.59 16.37
N ASP A 33 33.66 -1.87 15.22
CA ASP A 33 33.75 -0.99 14.03
C ASP A 33 33.11 0.37 14.31
N ARG A 34 31.96 0.42 14.99
CA ARG A 34 31.31 1.68 15.41
C ARG A 34 32.17 2.48 16.37
N ILE A 35 32.70 1.85 17.39
CA ILE A 35 33.65 2.52 18.35
C ILE A 35 34.79 3.15 17.57
N ARG A 36 35.41 2.39 16.66
CA ARG A 36 36.52 2.86 15.83
C ARG A 36 36.13 4.03 14.94
N ALA A 37 34.95 3.95 14.29
CA ALA A 37 34.44 4.99 13.40
C ALA A 37 34.21 6.30 14.15
N TYR A 38 33.48 6.27 15.28
CA TYR A 38 33.20 7.47 16.07
C TYR A 38 34.46 8.06 16.70
N ARG A 39 35.39 7.20 17.19
CA ARG A 39 36.66 7.68 17.68
C ARG A 39 37.46 8.43 16.62
N LYS A 40 37.54 7.87 15.42
CA LYS A 40 38.23 8.53 14.27
C LYS A 40 37.53 9.82 13.85
N ALA A 41 36.22 9.84 13.84
CA ALA A 41 35.46 11.05 13.51
C ALA A 41 35.73 12.20 14.49
N ARG A 42 36.11 11.88 15.73
CA ARG A 42 36.55 12.87 16.73
C ARG A 42 38.08 13.08 16.78
N GLU A 43 38.79 12.52 15.80
CA GLU A 43 40.28 12.59 15.71
C GLU A 43 41.02 12.09 16.98
N LEU A 44 40.36 11.23 17.77
CA LEU A 44 40.95 10.67 18.97
C LEU A 44 41.83 9.44 18.64
N SER A 45 43.00 9.36 19.27
CA SER A 45 43.79 8.12 19.29
C SER A 45 43.21 7.12 20.31
N GLN A 46 43.55 5.84 20.17
CA GLN A 46 43.13 4.80 21.15
C GLN A 46 43.59 5.12 22.59
N PRO A 47 44.84 5.62 22.82
CA PRO A 47 45.26 6.03 24.15
C PRO A 47 44.47 7.22 24.72
N GLN A 48 44.10 8.19 23.89
CA GLN A 48 43.30 9.33 24.34
C GLN A 48 41.89 8.90 24.78
N LEU A 49 41.23 8.07 23.97
CA LEU A 49 39.93 7.53 24.36
C LEU A 49 40.02 6.67 25.63
N ALA A 50 41.06 5.86 25.76
CA ALA A 50 41.30 5.07 26.95
C ALA A 50 41.47 5.94 28.20
N ALA A 51 42.24 7.03 28.09
CA ALA A 51 42.45 7.97 29.20
C ALA A 51 41.11 8.67 29.60
N MET A 52 40.28 9.07 28.63
CA MET A 52 38.98 9.67 28.93
C MET A 52 38.02 8.71 29.66
N LEU A 53 38.14 7.42 29.38
CA LEU A 53 37.29 6.37 29.98
C LEU A 53 37.88 5.78 31.28
N GLY A 54 39.13 6.12 31.62
CA GLY A 54 39.83 5.56 32.80
C GLY A 54 40.17 4.08 32.66
N ILE A 55 40.46 3.62 31.42
CA ILE A 55 40.77 2.20 31.09
C ILE A 55 42.09 2.09 30.32
N THR A 56 42.52 0.86 30.05
CA THR A 56 43.77 0.64 29.31
C THR A 56 43.56 0.77 27.80
N LYS A 57 44.62 1.17 27.06
CA LYS A 57 44.63 1.14 25.58
C LYS A 57 44.25 -0.25 25.05
N ASN A 58 44.69 -1.32 25.71
CA ASN A 58 44.40 -2.70 25.29
C ASN A 58 42.89 -2.98 25.34
N SER A 59 42.15 -2.43 26.28
CA SER A 59 40.68 -2.54 26.33
C SER A 59 40.03 -1.94 25.10
N ILE A 60 40.46 -0.74 24.68
CA ILE A 60 39.97 -0.10 23.45
C ILE A 60 40.33 -0.95 22.23
N THR A 61 41.56 -1.45 22.13
CA THR A 61 41.98 -2.32 21.03
C THR A 61 41.12 -3.58 20.96
N ASN A 62 40.87 -4.23 22.10
CA ASN A 62 40.04 -5.43 22.17
C ASN A 62 38.58 -5.17 21.80
N TRP A 63 38.03 -4.00 22.12
CA TRP A 63 36.69 -3.61 21.72
C TRP A 63 36.63 -3.37 20.21
N GLU A 64 37.57 -2.59 19.66
CA GLU A 64 37.62 -2.25 18.22
C GLU A 64 37.95 -3.45 17.32
N THR A 65 38.56 -4.49 17.83
CA THR A 65 38.87 -5.74 17.12
C THR A 65 37.82 -6.84 17.36
N GLY A 66 36.80 -6.56 18.19
CA GLY A 66 35.72 -7.52 18.48
C GLY A 66 36.14 -8.65 19.41
N VAL A 67 37.35 -8.60 20.01
CA VAL A 67 37.84 -9.59 21.01
C VAL A 67 36.99 -9.53 22.28
N SER A 68 36.64 -8.34 22.73
CA SER A 68 35.73 -8.11 23.86
C SER A 68 34.73 -7.01 23.55
N ARG A 69 33.79 -6.75 24.47
CA ARG A 69 32.82 -5.66 24.39
C ARG A 69 32.94 -4.77 25.61
N PRO A 70 32.57 -3.48 25.49
CA PRO A 70 32.33 -2.64 26.66
C PRO A 70 31.25 -3.27 27.56
N GLU A 71 31.39 -3.18 28.84
CA GLU A 71 30.30 -3.49 29.77
C GLU A 71 29.22 -2.45 29.68
N LEU A 72 27.96 -2.84 29.95
CA LEU A 72 26.81 -1.95 29.91
C LEU A 72 27.01 -0.68 30.74
N SER A 73 27.69 -0.79 31.88
CA SER A 73 28.07 0.33 32.77
C SER A 73 29.00 1.35 32.12
N MET A 74 29.76 0.92 31.11
CA MET A 74 30.69 1.78 30.36
C MET A 74 30.03 2.52 29.17
N ILE A 75 28.88 2.04 28.68
CA ILE A 75 28.24 2.61 27.50
C ILE A 75 27.92 4.12 27.68
N PRO A 76 27.35 4.59 28.80
CA PRO A 76 27.11 6.02 28.98
C PRO A 76 28.38 6.88 28.91
N LYS A 77 29.46 6.43 29.54
CA LYS A 77 30.75 7.12 29.51
C LYS A 77 31.37 7.11 28.12
N LEU A 78 31.24 5.99 27.40
CA LEU A 78 31.73 5.83 26.04
C LEU A 78 30.95 6.79 25.07
N CYS A 79 29.64 6.83 25.19
CA CYS A 79 28.81 7.76 24.41
C CYS A 79 29.19 9.21 24.70
N GLN A 80 29.40 9.57 25.95
CA GLN A 80 29.83 10.92 26.34
C GLN A 80 31.22 11.25 25.78
N ALA A 81 32.17 10.33 25.88
CA ALA A 81 33.54 10.51 25.36
C ALA A 81 33.58 10.64 23.83
N LEU A 82 32.67 9.97 23.14
CA LEU A 82 32.52 9.99 21.67
C LEU A 82 31.58 11.08 21.19
N ASP A 83 30.87 11.76 22.11
CA ASP A 83 29.87 12.80 21.81
C ASP A 83 28.71 12.30 20.90
N ILE A 84 28.19 11.13 21.25
CA ILE A 84 27.08 10.49 20.52
C ILE A 84 25.99 10.09 21.51
N THR A 85 24.78 9.88 20.98
CA THR A 85 23.67 9.30 21.76
C THR A 85 23.79 7.78 21.85
N ALA A 86 23.17 7.16 22.84
CA ALA A 86 23.09 5.71 22.92
C ALA A 86 22.37 5.10 21.69
N ASP A 87 21.34 5.77 21.18
CA ASP A 87 20.63 5.36 19.96
C ASP A 87 21.57 5.31 18.75
N ALA A 88 22.42 6.34 18.58
CA ALA A 88 23.44 6.36 17.53
C ALA A 88 24.50 5.26 17.73
N PHE A 89 24.90 5.00 18.99
CA PHE A 89 25.85 3.94 19.29
C PHE A 89 25.31 2.54 18.93
N PHE A 90 24.01 2.29 19.16
CA PHE A 90 23.37 1.01 18.86
C PHE A 90 22.82 0.92 17.45
N ASP A 91 23.01 1.95 16.62
CA ASP A 91 22.45 2.04 15.27
C ASP A 91 20.92 1.77 15.27
N MET A 92 20.29 2.25 16.33
CA MET A 92 18.84 2.19 16.38
C MET A 92 18.30 3.16 15.32
N PRO A 93 17.34 2.72 14.48
CA PRO A 93 16.75 3.62 13.52
C PRO A 93 16.32 4.88 14.27
N ALA A 94 16.63 6.04 13.71
CA ALA A 94 16.24 7.35 14.26
C ALA A 94 14.71 7.49 14.25
N GLY A 95 14.05 6.63 14.99
CA GLY A 95 12.60 6.57 15.18
C GLY A 95 12.10 7.48 16.30
N ARG A 96 12.99 8.12 17.02
CA ARG A 96 12.63 9.26 17.84
C ARG A 96 12.76 10.50 16.96
N GLN A 97 11.67 10.87 16.30
CA GLN A 97 11.52 12.21 15.79
C GLN A 97 11.97 13.16 16.93
N THR A 98 13.07 13.84 16.72
CA THR A 98 13.46 14.91 17.63
C THR A 98 12.35 15.94 17.54
N LEU A 99 11.60 16.10 18.63
CA LEU A 99 10.51 17.06 18.69
C LEU A 99 11.00 18.42 18.19
N SER A 100 10.27 19.04 17.32
CA SER A 100 10.49 20.43 16.91
C SER A 100 10.44 21.35 18.13
N LYS A 101 10.98 22.56 18.02
CA LYS A 101 10.90 23.55 19.10
C LYS A 101 9.46 23.81 19.56
N ALA A 102 8.51 23.83 18.62
CA ALA A 102 7.08 24.01 18.91
C ALA A 102 6.52 22.84 19.71
N GLU A 103 6.85 21.60 19.32
CA GLU A 103 6.42 20.39 20.04
C GLU A 103 7.05 20.29 21.42
N GLN A 104 8.33 20.68 21.58
CA GLN A 104 8.99 20.73 22.87
C GLN A 104 8.30 21.70 23.81
N GLU A 105 7.97 22.89 23.33
CA GLU A 105 7.24 23.90 24.11
C GLU A 105 5.82 23.43 24.44
N HIS A 106 5.14 22.79 23.50
CA HIS A 106 3.83 22.21 23.75
C HIS A 106 3.88 21.13 24.84
N MET A 107 4.86 20.23 24.77
CA MET A 107 5.06 19.20 25.80
C MET A 107 5.45 19.81 27.16
N ARG A 108 6.21 20.93 27.18
CA ARG A 108 6.54 21.65 28.40
C ARG A 108 5.28 22.20 29.06
N LEU A 109 4.43 22.89 28.28
CA LEU A 109 3.16 23.43 28.75
C LEU A 109 2.22 22.32 29.25
N TYR A 110 2.05 21.24 28.48
CA TYR A 110 1.22 20.09 28.87
C TYR A 110 1.67 19.48 30.21
N ARG A 111 2.99 19.30 30.41
CA ARG A 111 3.54 18.76 31.64
C ARG A 111 3.41 19.68 32.85
N SER A 112 3.21 20.99 32.63
CA SER A 112 2.95 21.94 33.70
C SER A 112 1.53 21.93 34.23
N LEU A 113 0.61 21.29 33.51
CA LEU A 113 -0.79 21.12 33.92
C LEU A 113 -0.92 20.05 35.02
N ASP A 114 -1.87 20.24 35.93
CA ASP A 114 -2.27 19.17 36.85
C ASP A 114 -2.99 18.01 36.13
N ALA A 115 -3.12 16.89 36.80
CA ALA A 115 -3.68 15.66 36.22
C ALA A 115 -5.15 15.82 35.75
N TYR A 116 -5.92 16.71 36.33
CA TYR A 116 -7.29 16.97 35.88
C TYR A 116 -7.29 17.73 34.56
N ARG A 117 -6.50 18.79 34.45
CA ARG A 117 -6.39 19.58 33.21
C ARG A 117 -5.74 18.79 32.08
N GLN A 118 -4.74 17.94 32.36
CA GLN A 118 -4.18 17.02 31.36
C GLN A 118 -5.24 16.10 30.80
N ARG A 119 -6.12 15.52 31.63
CA ARG A 119 -7.26 14.70 31.16
C ARG A 119 -8.21 15.50 30.28
N THR A 120 -8.54 16.72 30.67
CA THR A 120 -9.41 17.58 29.86
C THR A 120 -8.84 17.87 28.49
N VAL A 121 -7.53 18.18 28.41
CA VAL A 121 -6.84 18.41 27.13
C VAL A 121 -6.83 17.15 26.27
N ASN A 122 -6.56 15.97 26.85
CA ASN A 122 -6.58 14.70 26.12
C ASN A 122 -7.96 14.40 25.57
N THR A 123 -9.02 14.52 26.40
CA THR A 123 -10.41 14.29 25.93
C THR A 123 -10.80 15.25 24.80
N LEU A 124 -10.37 16.52 24.89
CA LEU A 124 -10.63 17.47 23.82
C LEU A 124 -9.90 17.09 22.52
N MET A 125 -8.63 16.72 22.60
CA MET A 125 -7.87 16.27 21.43
C MET A 125 -8.48 15.00 20.80
N GLU A 126 -8.84 14.01 21.62
CA GLU A 126 -9.51 12.79 21.18
C GLU A 126 -10.83 13.10 20.47
N SER A 127 -11.67 13.98 21.05
CA SER A 127 -12.94 14.40 20.44
C SER A 127 -12.75 15.15 19.13
N MET A 128 -11.73 16.00 19.02
CA MET A 128 -11.42 16.71 17.75
C MET A 128 -10.99 15.72 16.66
N ILE A 129 -10.11 14.76 16.98
CA ILE A 129 -9.68 13.71 16.04
C ILE A 129 -10.87 12.86 15.59
N GLU A 130 -11.73 12.46 16.51
CA GLU A 130 -12.94 11.68 16.20
C GLU A 130 -13.90 12.44 15.29
N ASN A 131 -14.13 13.72 15.55
CA ASN A 131 -14.97 14.58 14.71
C ASN A 131 -14.40 14.73 13.31
N ASP A 132 -13.08 14.92 13.17
CA ASP A 132 -12.43 15.02 11.86
C ASP A 132 -12.54 13.70 11.07
N LEU A 133 -12.37 12.56 11.75
CA LEU A 133 -12.56 11.24 11.15
C LEU A 133 -14.01 11.00 10.70
N LEU A 134 -14.99 11.43 11.50
CA LEU A 134 -16.40 11.33 11.14
C LEU A 134 -16.71 12.24 9.94
N ALA A 135 -16.23 13.46 9.92
CA ALA A 135 -16.41 14.40 8.81
C ALA A 135 -15.79 13.86 7.52
N PHE A 136 -14.57 13.31 7.59
CA PHE A 136 -13.91 12.67 6.45
C PHE A 136 -14.71 11.46 5.94
N ARG A 137 -15.18 10.60 6.84
CA ARG A 137 -16.00 9.44 6.49
C ARG A 137 -17.31 9.84 5.80
N ASP A 138 -18.02 10.83 6.35
CA ASP A 138 -19.28 11.31 5.79
C ASP A 138 -19.04 12.01 4.43
N GLY A 139 -17.92 12.71 4.27
CA GLY A 139 -17.46 13.25 3.00
C GLY A 139 -17.28 12.14 1.96
N CYS A 140 -16.51 11.09 2.28
CA CYS A 140 -16.30 9.95 1.37
C CYS A 140 -17.62 9.30 0.95
N VAL A 141 -18.54 9.04 1.89
CA VAL A 141 -19.83 8.40 1.58
C VAL A 141 -20.68 9.26 0.65
N ASN A 142 -20.62 10.59 0.77
CA ASN A 142 -21.39 11.50 -0.06
C ASN A 142 -20.74 11.78 -1.43
N GLU A 143 -19.42 11.61 -1.55
CA GLU A 143 -18.69 11.89 -2.79
C GLU A 143 -18.58 10.72 -3.75
N PHE A 144 -18.92 9.51 -3.33
CA PHE A 144 -18.78 8.31 -4.15
C PHE A 144 -20.09 7.56 -4.29
N SER A 145 -20.32 7.04 -5.51
CA SER A 145 -21.38 6.06 -5.82
C SER A 145 -20.81 4.65 -5.80
N TYR A 146 -21.63 3.70 -5.36
CA TYR A 146 -21.33 2.28 -5.32
C TYR A 146 -22.10 1.60 -6.46
N LEU A 147 -21.39 1.13 -7.48
CA LEU A 147 -21.96 0.54 -8.70
C LEU A 147 -21.52 -0.92 -8.81
N GLY A 148 -22.41 -1.77 -9.36
CA GLY A 148 -22.05 -3.10 -9.79
C GLY A 148 -21.05 -3.04 -10.96
N ARG A 149 -20.14 -4.01 -11.02
CA ARG A 149 -19.24 -4.22 -12.15
C ARG A 149 -19.61 -5.54 -12.81
N GLU A 150 -19.89 -5.50 -14.10
CA GLU A 150 -20.25 -6.67 -14.87
C GLU A 150 -19.28 -6.85 -16.04
N GLU A 151 -18.91 -8.08 -16.32
CA GLU A 151 -18.22 -8.44 -17.57
C GLU A 151 -19.28 -8.79 -18.61
N LEU A 152 -19.17 -8.21 -19.81
CA LEU A 152 -19.96 -8.69 -20.94
C LEU A 152 -19.53 -10.13 -21.23
N PRO A 153 -20.46 -11.10 -21.25
CA PRO A 153 -20.11 -12.44 -21.64
C PRO A 153 -19.47 -12.40 -23.03
N SER A 154 -18.19 -12.81 -23.10
CA SER A 154 -17.49 -12.97 -24.36
C SER A 154 -18.26 -13.95 -25.23
N SER A 155 -18.30 -13.73 -26.54
CA SER A 155 -18.99 -14.50 -27.56
C SER A 155 -18.53 -15.96 -27.67
N ALA A 156 -18.81 -16.76 -26.66
CA ALA A 156 -18.59 -18.19 -26.62
C ALA A 156 -19.83 -18.92 -26.09
N GLY A 157 -20.90 -18.84 -26.86
CA GLY A 157 -21.90 -19.90 -27.05
C GLY A 157 -22.62 -20.54 -25.87
N THR A 158 -22.56 -19.99 -24.67
CA THR A 158 -23.37 -20.47 -23.53
C THR A 158 -23.96 -19.27 -22.81
N GLY A 159 -25.16 -18.88 -23.25
CA GLY A 159 -25.92 -17.80 -22.63
C GLY A 159 -26.06 -18.01 -21.13
N THR A 160 -25.32 -17.24 -20.36
CA THR A 160 -25.55 -17.08 -18.93
C THR A 160 -26.59 -15.98 -18.80
N PRO A 161 -27.78 -16.26 -18.26
CA PRO A 161 -28.73 -15.22 -17.93
C PRO A 161 -28.08 -14.26 -16.92
N LEU A 162 -28.34 -12.98 -17.03
CA LEU A 162 -28.16 -12.02 -15.93
C LEU A 162 -29.03 -12.51 -14.76
N THR A 163 -28.52 -13.42 -13.95
CA THR A 163 -29.24 -13.99 -12.80
C THR A 163 -28.52 -13.63 -11.52
N ASP A 164 -29.34 -13.30 -10.52
CA ASP A 164 -29.07 -12.81 -9.15
C ASP A 164 -28.09 -13.62 -8.28
N ALA A 165 -27.24 -14.49 -8.83
CA ALA A 165 -26.45 -15.46 -8.09
C ALA A 165 -24.92 -15.33 -8.21
N TYR A 166 -24.40 -14.29 -8.87
CA TYR A 166 -22.95 -14.03 -8.86
C TYR A 166 -22.63 -12.99 -7.81
N GLU A 167 -21.55 -13.19 -7.06
CA GLU A 167 -20.91 -12.13 -6.29
C GLU A 167 -20.47 -11.06 -7.30
N HIS A 168 -21.32 -10.07 -7.52
CA HIS A 168 -21.00 -8.95 -8.39
C HIS A 168 -19.83 -8.22 -7.77
N GLU A 169 -18.73 -8.11 -8.51
CA GLU A 169 -17.71 -7.14 -8.15
C GLU A 169 -18.36 -5.76 -8.13
N HIS A 170 -18.02 -4.97 -7.14
CA HIS A 170 -18.52 -3.61 -7.01
C HIS A 170 -17.37 -2.63 -7.08
N VAL A 171 -17.66 -1.44 -7.54
CA VAL A 171 -16.71 -0.35 -7.66
C VAL A 171 -17.26 0.92 -7.03
N PHE A 172 -16.39 1.67 -6.36
CA PHE A 172 -16.70 3.02 -5.91
C PHE A 172 -16.16 4.01 -6.93
N LEU A 173 -17.03 4.89 -7.41
CA LEU A 173 -16.64 5.94 -8.35
C LEU A 173 -17.08 7.31 -7.83
N ARG A 174 -16.19 8.29 -7.96
CA ARG A 174 -16.44 9.67 -7.57
C ARG A 174 -17.62 10.23 -8.34
N ASN A 175 -18.56 10.83 -7.65
CA ASN A 175 -19.80 11.35 -8.18
C ASN A 175 -19.56 12.37 -9.29
N SER A 176 -20.20 12.14 -10.41
CA SER A 176 -20.33 13.05 -11.54
C SER A 176 -21.72 12.91 -12.12
N ARG A 177 -22.10 13.77 -13.07
CA ARG A 177 -23.40 13.66 -13.73
C ARG A 177 -23.62 12.26 -14.35
N ASN A 178 -22.60 11.69 -14.96
CA ASN A 178 -22.70 10.39 -15.62
C ASN A 178 -22.66 9.25 -14.59
N VAL A 179 -21.79 9.32 -13.57
CA VAL A 179 -21.72 8.31 -12.50
C VAL A 179 -23.04 8.23 -11.73
N CYS A 180 -23.66 9.37 -11.41
CA CYS A 180 -24.93 9.39 -10.69
C CYS A 180 -26.13 8.88 -11.52
N ARG A 181 -26.00 8.81 -12.86
CA ARG A 181 -27.01 8.26 -13.77
C ARG A 181 -26.77 6.80 -14.11
N ALA A 182 -25.53 6.33 -13.94
CA ALA A 182 -25.17 4.96 -14.25
C ALA A 182 -25.76 3.98 -13.24
N ASP A 183 -26.27 2.87 -13.75
CA ASP A 183 -26.76 1.75 -12.95
C ASP A 183 -25.65 0.71 -12.72
N THR A 184 -24.71 0.59 -13.68
CA THR A 184 -23.63 -0.40 -13.65
C THR A 184 -22.39 0.08 -14.41
N VAL A 185 -21.28 -0.63 -14.20
CA VAL A 185 -20.04 -0.51 -14.96
C VAL A 185 -19.82 -1.80 -15.73
N ILE A 186 -19.57 -1.69 -17.04
CA ILE A 186 -19.34 -2.83 -17.92
C ILE A 186 -17.97 -2.77 -18.56
N THR A 187 -17.21 -3.87 -18.48
CA THR A 187 -15.89 -3.96 -19.12
C THR A 187 -16.01 -4.31 -20.59
N VAL A 188 -15.34 -3.56 -21.46
CA VAL A 188 -15.30 -3.80 -22.92
C VAL A 188 -14.43 -5.00 -23.21
N SER A 189 -14.98 -5.95 -23.98
CA SER A 189 -14.23 -7.07 -24.55
C SER A 189 -14.15 -6.93 -26.07
N GLY A 190 -12.93 -6.94 -26.62
CA GLY A 190 -12.67 -6.84 -28.04
C GLY A 190 -12.32 -5.43 -28.52
N ASP A 191 -12.21 -5.23 -29.85
CA ASP A 191 -11.72 -4.02 -30.49
C ASP A 191 -12.71 -3.39 -31.47
N SER A 192 -13.96 -3.85 -31.48
CA SER A 192 -14.96 -3.43 -32.47
C SER A 192 -15.34 -1.94 -32.38
N MET A 193 -15.13 -1.31 -31.24
CA MET A 193 -15.40 0.11 -30.99
C MET A 193 -14.17 1.01 -31.00
N THR A 194 -13.00 0.47 -31.39
CA THR A 194 -11.77 1.27 -31.55
C THR A 194 -11.94 2.27 -32.72
N PRO A 195 -11.49 3.52 -32.59
CA PRO A 195 -10.67 4.08 -31.51
C PRO A 195 -11.46 4.65 -30.31
N THR A 196 -12.76 4.59 -30.30
CA THR A 196 -13.60 5.21 -29.27
C THR A 196 -13.50 4.49 -27.93
N PHE A 197 -13.55 3.16 -27.96
CA PHE A 197 -13.31 2.31 -26.79
C PHE A 197 -12.32 1.21 -27.12
N HIS A 198 -11.48 0.86 -26.14
CA HIS A 198 -10.47 -0.19 -26.26
C HIS A 198 -10.83 -1.39 -25.38
N ASN A 199 -10.24 -2.52 -25.70
CA ASN A 199 -10.38 -3.72 -24.87
C ASN A 199 -9.90 -3.44 -23.42
N GLY A 200 -10.72 -3.76 -22.44
CA GLY A 200 -10.47 -3.50 -21.03
C GLY A 200 -10.95 -2.14 -20.51
N ASP A 201 -11.46 -1.25 -21.39
CA ASP A 201 -12.09 -0.03 -20.93
C ASP A 201 -13.37 -0.35 -20.14
N GLU A 202 -13.60 0.40 -19.08
CA GLU A 202 -14.81 0.31 -18.26
C GLU A 202 -15.79 1.41 -18.66
N LEU A 203 -17.02 1.02 -18.95
CA LEU A 203 -18.09 1.92 -19.42
C LEU A 203 -19.14 2.11 -18.33
N LEU A 204 -19.53 3.37 -18.11
CA LEU A 204 -20.72 3.72 -17.33
C LEU A 204 -21.97 3.46 -18.17
N VAL A 205 -22.87 2.64 -17.67
CA VAL A 205 -24.08 2.22 -18.39
C VAL A 205 -25.33 2.53 -17.59
N GLU A 206 -26.29 3.19 -18.22
CA GLU A 206 -27.65 3.44 -17.74
C GLU A 206 -28.58 2.37 -18.35
N PHE A 207 -29.29 1.61 -17.52
CA PHE A 207 -30.22 0.61 -18.02
C PHE A 207 -31.41 1.28 -18.70
N THR A 208 -31.57 1.02 -19.98
CA THR A 208 -32.70 1.52 -20.80
C THR A 208 -32.91 0.60 -21.98
N GLN A 209 -34.15 0.51 -22.41
CA GLN A 209 -34.53 -0.16 -23.67
C GLN A 209 -34.61 0.80 -24.86
N GLU A 210 -34.59 2.10 -24.57
CA GLU A 210 -34.71 3.15 -25.56
C GLU A 210 -33.35 3.84 -25.74
N ILE A 211 -32.94 3.98 -27.00
CA ILE A 211 -31.68 4.62 -27.38
C ILE A 211 -31.90 5.43 -28.65
N ASP A 212 -31.35 6.62 -28.70
CA ASP A 212 -31.49 7.51 -29.85
C ASP A 212 -30.40 7.21 -30.92
N PRO A 213 -30.71 7.47 -32.21
CA PRO A 213 -29.72 7.37 -33.27
C PRO A 213 -28.46 8.19 -32.99
N GLY A 214 -27.28 7.57 -33.14
CA GLY A 214 -25.98 8.16 -32.83
C GLY A 214 -25.51 7.92 -31.40
N GLU A 215 -26.33 7.34 -30.53
CA GLU A 215 -25.89 6.93 -29.19
C GLU A 215 -25.26 5.54 -29.22
N ILE A 216 -24.35 5.30 -28.27
CA ILE A 216 -23.71 4.01 -28.10
C ILE A 216 -24.44 3.25 -27.00
N GLY A 217 -24.79 2.00 -27.28
CA GLY A 217 -25.54 1.15 -26.38
C GLY A 217 -24.94 -0.25 -26.25
N ILE A 218 -25.49 -0.95 -25.26
CA ILE A 218 -25.28 -2.38 -25.04
C ILE A 218 -26.47 -3.12 -25.64
N PHE A 219 -26.20 -4.01 -26.57
CA PHE A 219 -27.22 -4.77 -27.27
C PHE A 219 -27.01 -6.27 -27.09
N VAL A 220 -28.06 -7.01 -26.94
CA VAL A 220 -28.04 -8.49 -26.96
C VAL A 220 -28.72 -8.95 -28.25
N ILE A 221 -28.01 -9.80 -29.00
CA ILE A 221 -28.45 -10.38 -30.26
C ILE A 221 -28.14 -11.89 -30.21
N ALA A 222 -29.13 -12.72 -30.36
CA ALA A 222 -29.00 -14.18 -30.30
C ALA A 222 -28.27 -14.70 -29.06
N GLY A 223 -28.37 -13.98 -27.94
CA GLY A 223 -27.70 -14.32 -26.66
C GLY A 223 -26.29 -13.80 -26.50
N GLU A 224 -25.72 -13.11 -27.48
CA GLU A 224 -24.41 -12.46 -27.40
C GLU A 224 -24.56 -10.95 -27.13
N SER A 225 -23.64 -10.38 -26.34
CA SER A 225 -23.66 -8.96 -25.98
C SER A 225 -22.68 -8.14 -26.82
N PHE A 226 -23.13 -6.98 -27.30
CA PHE A 226 -22.36 -6.09 -28.16
C PHE A 226 -22.43 -4.65 -27.69
N VAL A 227 -21.29 -3.95 -27.73
CA VAL A 227 -21.22 -2.49 -27.65
C VAL A 227 -21.20 -1.95 -29.06
N LYS A 228 -22.21 -1.16 -29.46
CA LYS A 228 -22.33 -0.59 -30.81
C LYS A 228 -22.99 0.80 -30.76
N GLU A 229 -22.73 1.57 -31.78
CA GLU A 229 -23.50 2.78 -32.05
C GLU A 229 -24.82 2.40 -32.75
N TYR A 230 -25.93 2.88 -32.23
CA TYR A 230 -27.24 2.69 -32.85
C TYR A 230 -27.47 3.68 -33.98
N GLN A 231 -27.84 3.20 -35.16
CA GLN A 231 -28.27 4.00 -36.26
C GLN A 231 -29.57 3.39 -36.85
N PRO A 232 -30.43 4.16 -37.58
CA PRO A 232 -31.65 3.64 -38.15
C PRO A 232 -31.45 2.50 -39.14
N ASP A 233 -30.26 2.40 -39.74
CA ASP A 233 -29.87 1.36 -40.69
C ASP A 233 -29.20 0.15 -40.04
N GLY A 234 -28.94 0.16 -38.73
CA GLY A 234 -28.34 -0.96 -38.00
C GLY A 234 -27.40 -0.55 -36.88
N LEU A 235 -26.65 -1.53 -36.36
CA LEU A 235 -25.68 -1.35 -35.30
C LEU A 235 -24.28 -1.22 -35.88
N HIS A 236 -23.65 -0.08 -35.64
CA HIS A 236 -22.38 0.29 -36.24
C HIS A 236 -21.19 0.05 -35.26
N SER A 237 -20.15 -0.52 -35.80
CA SER A 237 -18.85 -0.58 -35.17
C SER A 237 -18.02 0.64 -35.54
N HIS A 238 -17.26 1.21 -34.62
CA HIS A 238 -16.33 2.31 -34.93
C HIS A 238 -15.05 1.80 -35.59
N ASN A 239 -14.72 0.52 -35.39
CA ASN A 239 -13.62 -0.11 -36.09
C ASN A 239 -14.06 -0.57 -37.51
N PRO A 240 -13.48 -0.04 -38.58
CA PRO A 240 -13.90 -0.32 -39.95
C PRO A 240 -13.68 -1.77 -40.40
N LYS A 241 -12.98 -2.57 -39.61
CA LYS A 241 -12.83 -4.02 -39.86
C LYS A 241 -14.14 -4.79 -39.64
N TYR A 242 -15.07 -4.23 -38.89
CA TYR A 242 -16.34 -4.86 -38.53
C TYR A 242 -17.48 -4.28 -39.37
N LYS A 243 -18.31 -5.17 -39.89
CA LYS A 243 -19.51 -4.77 -40.67
C LYS A 243 -20.62 -4.33 -39.75
N THR A 244 -21.50 -3.48 -40.28
CA THR A 244 -22.75 -3.14 -39.63
C THR A 244 -23.58 -4.39 -39.38
N ILE A 245 -24.14 -4.52 -38.20
CA ILE A 245 -25.04 -5.60 -37.82
C ILE A 245 -26.49 -5.12 -38.09
N HIS A 246 -27.21 -5.91 -38.84
CA HIS A 246 -28.66 -5.68 -39.11
C HIS A 246 -29.45 -6.78 -38.40
N PRO A 247 -29.93 -6.53 -37.15
CA PRO A 247 -30.67 -7.54 -36.39
C PRO A 247 -31.92 -7.96 -37.14
N SER A 248 -32.14 -9.29 -37.25
CA SER A 248 -33.35 -9.86 -37.77
C SER A 248 -34.44 -9.91 -36.70
N PRO A 249 -35.74 -9.91 -37.05
CA PRO A 249 -36.81 -10.10 -36.06
C PRO A 249 -36.70 -11.40 -35.26
N ASP A 250 -36.01 -12.41 -35.81
CA ASP A 250 -35.81 -13.72 -35.17
C ASP A 250 -34.60 -13.76 -34.21
N ASP A 251 -33.75 -12.72 -34.20
CA ASP A 251 -32.47 -12.70 -33.45
C ASP A 251 -32.64 -12.37 -31.96
N ASN A 252 -33.85 -12.30 -31.44
CA ASN A 252 -34.12 -11.88 -30.05
C ASN A 252 -33.33 -10.63 -29.65
N PHE A 253 -33.37 -9.63 -30.54
CA PHE A 253 -32.67 -8.34 -30.37
C PHE A 253 -33.29 -7.50 -29.25
N ARG A 254 -32.43 -7.01 -28.36
CA ARG A 254 -32.83 -6.05 -27.33
C ARG A 254 -31.71 -5.07 -26.99
N CYS A 255 -32.08 -3.84 -26.70
CA CYS A 255 -31.18 -2.89 -26.01
C CYS A 255 -31.23 -3.18 -24.50
N VAL A 256 -30.06 -3.21 -23.85
CA VAL A 256 -29.92 -3.42 -22.42
C VAL A 256 -29.60 -2.11 -21.71
N GLY A 257 -28.85 -1.23 -22.36
CA GLY A 257 -28.47 0.04 -21.75
C GLY A 257 -27.75 0.99 -22.69
N ARG A 258 -27.71 2.23 -22.27
CA ARG A 258 -27.01 3.34 -22.93
C ARG A 258 -25.65 3.55 -22.28
N VAL A 259 -24.60 3.73 -23.08
CA VAL A 259 -23.28 4.10 -22.61
C VAL A 259 -23.24 5.60 -22.31
N LEU A 260 -22.92 5.97 -21.09
CA LEU A 260 -22.81 7.37 -20.63
C LEU A 260 -21.38 7.93 -20.75
N GLY A 261 -20.38 7.06 -20.83
CA GLY A 261 -18.98 7.41 -20.94
C GLY A 261 -18.04 6.33 -20.44
N VAL A 262 -16.74 6.63 -20.47
CA VAL A 262 -15.66 5.74 -19.99
C VAL A 262 -15.30 6.14 -18.56
N VAL A 263 -15.04 5.14 -17.71
CA VAL A 263 -14.49 5.35 -16.37
C VAL A 263 -13.00 5.72 -16.49
N THR A 264 -12.62 6.84 -15.90
CA THR A 264 -11.25 7.33 -15.91
C THR A 264 -10.58 7.14 -14.55
N LYS A 265 -9.25 7.13 -14.50
CA LYS A 265 -8.49 6.86 -13.28
C LYS A 265 -8.77 7.82 -12.12
N ASP A 266 -9.12 9.06 -12.43
CA ASP A 266 -9.45 10.10 -11.46
C ASP A 266 -10.84 9.92 -10.83
N MET A 267 -11.69 9.06 -11.40
CA MET A 267 -12.98 8.69 -10.82
C MET A 267 -12.85 7.67 -9.68
N TYR A 268 -11.72 6.95 -9.58
CA TYR A 268 -11.52 5.99 -8.50
C TYR A 268 -11.11 6.68 -7.19
N PRO A 269 -11.51 6.11 -6.05
CA PRO A 269 -11.05 6.61 -4.76
C PRO A 269 -9.55 6.39 -4.58
N THR A 270 -8.92 7.26 -3.79
CA THR A 270 -7.58 7.01 -3.25
C THR A 270 -7.59 5.81 -2.29
N ALA A 271 -6.43 5.26 -1.97
CA ALA A 271 -6.33 4.12 -1.05
C ALA A 271 -7.00 4.41 0.31
N GLN A 272 -6.80 5.61 0.83
CA GLN A 272 -7.38 6.03 2.11
C GLN A 272 -8.91 6.17 2.05
N GLU A 273 -9.45 6.75 0.98
CA GLU A 273 -10.90 6.84 0.75
C GLU A 273 -11.52 5.46 0.57
N LEU A 274 -10.83 4.56 -0.16
CA LEU A 274 -11.28 3.19 -0.39
C LEU A 274 -11.39 2.38 0.90
N ASP A 275 -10.42 2.50 1.81
CA ASP A 275 -10.45 1.83 3.12
C ASP A 275 -11.68 2.26 3.91
N VAL A 276 -11.98 3.56 3.95
CA VAL A 276 -13.16 4.11 4.63
C VAL A 276 -14.47 3.62 3.98
N LEU A 277 -14.55 3.66 2.66
CA LEU A 277 -15.72 3.21 1.91
C LEU A 277 -16.00 1.72 2.16
N ASN A 278 -14.97 0.88 2.10
CA ASN A 278 -15.09 -0.56 2.37
C ASN A 278 -15.54 -0.83 3.81
N GLU A 279 -15.04 -0.08 4.79
CA GLU A 279 -15.48 -0.22 6.19
C GLU A 279 -16.98 0.11 6.35
N VAL A 280 -17.44 1.19 5.74
CA VAL A 280 -18.83 1.64 5.83
C VAL A 280 -19.77 0.65 5.13
N TYR A 281 -19.43 0.23 3.91
CA TYR A 281 -20.28 -0.68 3.13
C TYR A 281 -20.29 -2.10 3.65
N SER A 282 -19.18 -2.62 4.18
CA SER A 282 -19.15 -3.94 4.81
C SER A 282 -20.06 -4.04 6.07
N LYS A 283 -20.21 -2.94 6.79
CA LYS A 283 -21.14 -2.85 7.94
C LYS A 283 -22.60 -2.79 7.50
N LYS A 284 -22.90 -2.25 6.33
CA LYS A 284 -24.26 -2.07 5.79
C LYS A 284 -24.85 -3.37 5.21
N HIS A 285 -24.00 -4.26 4.70
CA HIS A 285 -24.40 -5.53 4.07
C HIS A 285 -24.34 -6.75 5.01
N LYS A 286 -23.90 -6.57 6.26
CA LYS A 286 -23.95 -7.61 7.31
C LYS A 286 -25.24 -7.59 8.15
N ARG A 287 -26.21 -6.80 7.79
CA ARG A 287 -27.56 -6.74 8.39
C ARG A 287 -28.58 -7.26 7.36
#